data_6f2ce9531121d9311da9c572b4ac7cbe
#
_entry.id   6f2ce9531121d9311da9c572b4ac7cbe
#
_cell.length_a   1.000
_cell.length_b   1.000
_cell.length_c   1.000
_cell.angle_alpha   90.00
_cell.angle_beta   90.00
_cell.angle_gamma   90.00
#
_symmetry.space_group_name_H-M   'P 1'
#
loop_
_entity.id
_entity.type
_entity.pdbx_description
1 polymer ?
#
loop_
_entity_poly.entity_id
_entity_poly.type
_entity_poly.pdbx_seq_one_letter_code
_entity_poly.pdbx_strand_id
1 'polypeptide(L)'
;GDFPTVSYPNPEAAEAFELGLKLAKEVDADLVLATDPDADRLGVRVKDKNGEYHDLTGNMSGCLLANYEISQRKAVNGSLPEDGALVKTIVTTNLADAIAKGYGVNLIEVLTGFKYIGQQILGFENSGKGTYLFGFEESYGCLIGTYARDKDAIVATMALCEAAAYYKTQGKTLWDAMIDMYEEFGYYKDCLLYTSPSPR
;
A
#
# COMPACT_ATOMS: atom_id res chain seq x y z
N GLY A 1 5.61 7.56 -23.96
CA GLY A 1 4.48 7.61 -24.88
C GLY A 1 3.71 8.90 -24.71
N ASP A 2 2.82 9.18 -25.65
CA ASP A 2 2.10 10.46 -25.63
C ASP A 2 0.87 10.45 -24.70
N PHE A 3 0.51 9.31 -24.13
CA PHE A 3 -0.65 9.10 -23.22
C PHE A 3 -1.93 9.81 -23.71
N PRO A 4 -2.45 9.50 -24.92
CA PRO A 4 -3.51 10.29 -25.55
C PRO A 4 -4.87 10.19 -24.85
N THR A 5 -5.03 9.28 -23.89
CA THR A 5 -6.28 9.01 -23.16
C THR A 5 -6.34 9.64 -21.78
N VAL A 6 -5.27 10.28 -21.33
CA VAL A 6 -5.19 10.93 -20.01
C VAL A 6 -4.43 12.25 -20.15
N SER A 7 -4.84 13.25 -19.38
CA SER A 7 -4.13 14.55 -19.36
C SER A 7 -2.84 14.47 -18.55
N TYR A 8 -2.82 13.58 -17.56
CA TYR A 8 -1.69 13.33 -16.68
C TYR A 8 -1.62 11.85 -16.29
N PRO A 9 -0.56 11.11 -16.67
CA PRO A 9 -0.43 9.69 -16.41
C PRO A 9 -0.01 9.41 -14.96
N ASN A 10 -0.91 9.69 -14.03
CA ASN A 10 -0.71 9.48 -12.59
C ASN A 10 -1.82 8.57 -12.05
N PRO A 11 -1.50 7.46 -11.39
CA PRO A 11 -2.47 6.53 -10.83
C PRO A 11 -3.28 7.09 -9.65
N GLU A 12 -2.98 8.29 -9.16
CA GLU A 12 -3.82 9.03 -8.21
C GLU A 12 -5.04 9.67 -8.91
N ALA A 13 -4.94 9.95 -10.22
CA ALA A 13 -6.00 10.60 -10.96
C ALA A 13 -7.12 9.63 -11.33
N ALA A 14 -8.37 9.99 -11.05
CA ALA A 14 -9.54 9.18 -11.42
C ALA A 14 -9.61 8.93 -12.95
N GLU A 15 -9.22 9.92 -13.76
CA GLU A 15 -9.15 9.85 -15.22
C GLU A 15 -8.30 8.67 -15.71
N ALA A 16 -7.20 8.34 -15.00
CA ALA A 16 -6.33 7.24 -15.38
C ALA A 16 -7.03 5.86 -15.34
N PHE A 17 -8.15 5.77 -14.65
CA PHE A 17 -8.90 4.51 -14.48
C PHE A 17 -10.16 4.39 -15.36
N GLU A 18 -10.59 5.44 -16.08
CA GLU A 18 -11.86 5.44 -16.80
C GLU A 18 -11.99 4.27 -17.78
N LEU A 19 -10.98 4.06 -18.64
CA LEU A 19 -10.98 2.98 -19.61
C LEU A 19 -10.83 1.60 -18.94
N GLY A 20 -9.99 1.51 -17.92
CA GLY A 20 -9.80 0.30 -17.14
C GLY A 20 -11.08 -0.12 -16.43
N LEU A 21 -11.80 0.81 -15.80
CA LEU A 21 -13.08 0.55 -15.13
C LEU A 21 -14.18 0.14 -16.11
N LYS A 22 -14.19 0.72 -17.31
CA LYS A 22 -15.13 0.29 -18.36
C LYS A 22 -14.90 -1.17 -18.73
N LEU A 23 -13.66 -1.54 -19.03
CA LEU A 23 -13.30 -2.92 -19.35
C LEU A 23 -13.57 -3.86 -18.14
N ALA A 24 -13.21 -3.44 -16.94
CA ALA A 24 -13.43 -4.22 -15.72
C ALA A 24 -14.90 -4.61 -15.51
N LYS A 25 -15.82 -3.70 -15.80
CA LYS A 25 -17.28 -3.98 -15.76
C LYS A 25 -17.72 -4.98 -16.84
N GLU A 26 -17.12 -4.93 -18.03
CA GLU A 26 -17.41 -5.85 -19.12
C GLU A 26 -16.95 -7.28 -18.82
N VAL A 27 -15.78 -7.44 -18.18
CA VAL A 27 -15.17 -8.76 -17.87
C VAL A 27 -15.38 -9.21 -16.45
N ASP A 28 -16.12 -8.44 -15.65
CA ASP A 28 -16.39 -8.70 -14.22
C ASP A 28 -15.11 -8.84 -13.37
N ALA A 29 -14.13 -7.98 -13.60
CA ALA A 29 -12.86 -8.02 -12.87
C ALA A 29 -13.03 -7.67 -11.39
N ASP A 30 -12.26 -8.32 -10.51
CA ASP A 30 -12.26 -8.02 -9.07
C ASP A 30 -11.42 -6.77 -8.73
N LEU A 31 -10.40 -6.49 -9.56
CA LEU A 31 -9.44 -5.40 -9.37
C LEU A 31 -9.18 -4.65 -10.68
N VAL A 32 -8.87 -3.37 -10.55
CA VAL A 32 -8.24 -2.57 -11.62
C VAL A 32 -6.99 -1.93 -11.03
N LEU A 33 -5.85 -2.19 -11.63
CA LEU A 33 -4.54 -1.76 -11.18
C LEU A 33 -3.87 -0.95 -12.28
N ALA A 34 -3.28 0.18 -11.93
CA ALA A 34 -2.57 1.05 -12.86
C ALA A 34 -1.28 1.59 -12.23
N THR A 35 -0.17 1.47 -12.94
CA THR A 35 1.09 2.08 -12.54
C THR A 35 1.26 3.46 -13.18
N ASP A 36 2.14 4.26 -12.63
CA ASP A 36 2.70 5.41 -13.34
C ASP A 36 3.76 4.97 -14.38
N PRO A 37 4.29 5.90 -15.20
CA PRO A 37 5.14 5.52 -16.33
C PRO A 37 6.45 4.82 -15.97
N ASP A 38 7.02 5.08 -14.79
CA ASP A 38 8.24 4.43 -14.29
C ASP A 38 7.97 3.26 -13.34
N ALA A 39 6.67 2.94 -13.13
CA ALA A 39 6.18 1.78 -12.39
C ALA A 39 6.67 1.72 -10.92
N ASP A 40 6.76 2.88 -10.27
CA ASP A 40 7.09 2.97 -8.86
C ASP A 40 5.86 3.21 -7.97
N ARG A 41 4.75 3.70 -8.51
CA ARG A 41 3.46 3.92 -7.85
C ARG A 41 2.37 3.06 -8.43
N LEU A 42 1.44 2.62 -7.57
CA LEU A 42 0.33 1.75 -7.95
C LEU A 42 -1.00 2.30 -7.45
N GLY A 43 -1.85 2.72 -8.38
CA GLY A 43 -3.25 3.04 -8.10
C GLY A 43 -4.11 1.77 -8.14
N VAL A 44 -5.12 1.74 -7.29
CA VAL A 44 -5.90 0.52 -7.02
C VAL A 44 -7.39 0.84 -6.98
N ARG A 45 -8.18 0.09 -7.74
CA ARG A 45 -9.64 0.03 -7.62
C ARG A 45 -10.05 -1.39 -7.31
N VAL A 46 -10.92 -1.55 -6.32
CA VAL A 46 -11.38 -2.86 -5.84
C VAL A 46 -12.90 -2.94 -5.95
N LYS A 47 -13.41 -4.09 -6.42
CA LYS A 47 -14.83 -4.34 -6.52
C LYS A 47 -15.35 -4.88 -5.18
N ASP A 48 -16.47 -4.34 -4.70
CA ASP A 48 -17.20 -4.86 -3.55
C ASP A 48 -18.20 -5.97 -3.94
N LYS A 49 -18.90 -6.50 -2.95
CA LYS A 49 -19.92 -7.55 -3.15
C LYS A 49 -21.15 -7.11 -3.94
N ASN A 50 -21.38 -5.79 -4.04
CA ASN A 50 -22.49 -5.22 -4.80
C ASN A 50 -22.10 -4.93 -6.26
N GLY A 51 -20.83 -5.15 -6.63
CA GLY A 51 -20.29 -4.87 -7.96
C GLY A 51 -19.82 -3.42 -8.14
N GLU A 52 -19.73 -2.63 -7.06
CA GLU A 52 -19.23 -1.27 -7.10
C GLU A 52 -17.71 -1.23 -6.94
N TYR A 53 -17.05 -0.35 -7.69
CA TYR A 53 -15.60 -0.17 -7.62
C TYR A 53 -15.26 1.00 -6.71
N HIS A 54 -14.44 0.72 -5.70
CA HIS A 54 -13.95 1.69 -4.72
C HIS A 54 -12.49 2.03 -4.98
N ASP A 55 -12.16 3.30 -4.80
CA ASP A 55 -10.80 3.81 -4.86
C ASP A 55 -10.08 3.53 -3.54
N LEU A 56 -8.93 2.86 -3.58
CA LEU A 56 -8.02 2.79 -2.45
C LEU A 56 -6.97 3.88 -2.58
N THR A 57 -6.92 4.79 -1.61
CA THR A 57 -5.82 5.76 -1.51
C THR A 57 -4.50 5.04 -1.25
N GLY A 58 -3.36 5.73 -1.46
CA GLY A 58 -2.05 5.15 -1.16
C GLY A 58 -1.91 4.70 0.31
N ASN A 59 -2.51 5.45 1.24
CA ASN A 59 -2.59 5.05 2.64
C ASN A 59 -3.40 3.75 2.84
N MET A 60 -4.54 3.62 2.17
CA MET A 60 -5.40 2.43 2.29
C MET A 60 -4.73 1.20 1.69
N SER A 61 -4.23 1.29 0.45
CA SER A 61 -3.56 0.18 -0.22
C SER A 61 -2.26 -0.23 0.48
N GLY A 62 -1.48 0.75 0.96
CA GLY A 62 -0.26 0.50 1.72
C GLY A 62 -0.52 -0.20 3.05
N CYS A 63 -1.53 0.24 3.82
CA CYS A 63 -1.92 -0.44 5.06
C CYS A 63 -2.50 -1.84 4.81
N LEU A 64 -3.31 -2.02 3.76
CA LEU A 64 -3.85 -3.32 3.38
C LEU A 64 -2.73 -4.32 3.06
N LEU A 65 -1.74 -3.89 2.26
CA LEU A 65 -0.56 -4.70 1.97
C LEU A 65 0.30 -4.96 3.21
N ALA A 66 0.55 -3.95 4.06
CA ALA A 66 1.29 -4.12 5.31
C ALA A 66 0.63 -5.17 6.21
N ASN A 67 -0.68 -5.07 6.39
CA ASN A 67 -1.46 -6.03 7.17
C ASN A 67 -1.39 -7.45 6.56
N TYR A 68 -1.57 -7.56 5.25
CA TYR A 68 -1.50 -8.82 4.54
C TYR A 68 -0.11 -9.46 4.68
N GLU A 69 0.95 -8.75 4.32
CA GLU A 69 2.33 -9.24 4.36
C GLU A 69 2.76 -9.69 5.76
N ILE A 70 2.47 -8.89 6.78
CA ILE A 70 2.85 -9.21 8.16
C ILE A 70 2.05 -10.42 8.66
N SER A 71 0.72 -10.45 8.41
CA SER A 71 -0.13 -11.57 8.81
C SER A 71 0.28 -12.88 8.16
N GLN A 72 0.56 -12.86 6.84
CA GLN A 72 0.96 -14.07 6.12
C GLN A 72 2.36 -14.56 6.52
N ARG A 73 3.31 -13.65 6.75
CA ARG A 73 4.63 -14.02 7.31
C ARG A 73 4.49 -14.70 8.65
N LYS A 74 3.63 -14.19 9.52
CA LYS A 74 3.33 -14.81 10.82
C LYS A 74 2.69 -16.19 10.67
N ALA A 75 1.73 -16.32 9.74
CA ALA A 75 1.03 -17.57 9.50
C ALA A 75 1.97 -18.67 8.94
N VAL A 76 2.84 -18.32 7.99
CA VAL A 76 3.76 -19.25 7.34
C VAL A 76 4.92 -19.67 8.27
N ASN A 77 5.48 -18.69 9.01
CA ASN A 77 6.68 -18.95 9.83
C ASN A 77 6.36 -19.30 11.30
N GLY A 78 5.08 -19.22 11.72
CA GLY A 78 4.65 -19.43 13.11
C GLY A 78 4.90 -18.21 14.02
N SER A 79 5.85 -17.35 13.68
CA SER A 79 6.17 -16.11 14.43
C SER A 79 6.72 -15.03 13.50
N LEU A 80 6.73 -13.80 13.98
CA LEU A 80 7.45 -12.70 13.34
C LEU A 80 8.85 -12.56 13.94
N PRO A 81 9.82 -12.00 13.20
CA PRO A 81 11.12 -11.62 13.76
C PRO A 81 10.93 -10.65 14.95
N GLU A 82 11.67 -10.86 16.05
CA GLU A 82 11.62 -9.99 17.24
C GLU A 82 12.01 -8.53 16.92
N ASP A 83 12.88 -8.34 15.92
CA ASP A 83 13.34 -7.05 15.42
C ASP A 83 12.65 -6.63 14.11
N GLY A 84 11.51 -7.27 13.78
CA GLY A 84 10.72 -6.95 12.59
C GLY A 84 10.26 -5.50 12.57
N ALA A 85 10.39 -4.83 11.43
CA ALA A 85 10.07 -3.41 11.28
C ALA A 85 9.14 -3.13 10.10
N LEU A 86 8.08 -2.35 10.37
CA LEU A 86 7.27 -1.63 9.41
C LEU A 86 7.82 -0.21 9.29
N VAL A 87 8.10 0.25 8.08
CA VAL A 87 8.70 1.57 7.83
C VAL A 87 7.71 2.46 7.06
N LYS A 88 7.47 3.68 7.53
CA LYS A 88 6.59 4.65 6.86
C LYS A 88 7.19 6.06 6.90
N THR A 89 6.68 6.98 6.08
CA THR A 89 7.03 8.39 6.22
C THR A 89 6.19 9.07 7.32
N ILE A 90 6.69 10.20 7.85
CA ILE A 90 6.00 10.99 8.89
C ILE A 90 4.64 11.53 8.45
N VAL A 91 4.37 11.60 7.14
CA VAL A 91 3.09 12.07 6.58
C VAL A 91 2.16 10.92 6.18
N THR A 92 2.63 9.67 6.32
CA THR A 92 1.84 8.46 6.07
C THR A 92 0.93 8.17 7.26
N THR A 93 -0.21 7.57 7.01
CA THR A 93 -1.31 7.35 7.97
C THR A 93 -0.87 6.70 9.30
N ASN A 94 -1.49 7.12 10.38
CA ASN A 94 -1.33 6.50 11.71
C ASN A 94 -2.06 5.13 11.83
N LEU A 95 -2.80 4.69 10.83
CA LEU A 95 -3.30 3.32 10.77
C LEU A 95 -2.13 2.32 10.78
N ALA A 96 -1.00 2.67 10.15
CA ALA A 96 0.22 1.86 10.18
C ALA A 96 0.78 1.67 11.60
N ASP A 97 0.63 2.68 12.47
CA ASP A 97 1.03 2.59 13.89
C ASP A 97 0.18 1.54 14.62
N ALA A 98 -1.14 1.56 14.37
CA ALA A 98 -2.06 0.60 14.97
C ALA A 98 -1.78 -0.83 14.48
N ILE A 99 -1.49 -1.02 13.19
CA ILE A 99 -1.10 -2.31 12.61
C ILE A 99 0.20 -2.81 13.25
N ALA A 100 1.25 -1.99 13.27
CA ALA A 100 2.54 -2.37 13.88
C ALA A 100 2.37 -2.78 15.34
N LYS A 101 1.60 -2.01 16.12
CA LYS A 101 1.28 -2.31 17.51
C LYS A 101 0.50 -3.63 17.64
N GLY A 102 -0.50 -3.87 16.80
CA GLY A 102 -1.32 -5.08 16.83
C GLY A 102 -0.52 -6.35 16.57
N TYR A 103 0.48 -6.28 15.69
CA TYR A 103 1.38 -7.40 15.42
C TYR A 103 2.61 -7.47 16.36
N GLY A 104 2.86 -6.43 17.16
CA GLY A 104 4.02 -6.36 18.02
C GLY A 104 5.34 -6.18 17.27
N VAL A 105 5.30 -5.52 16.10
CA VAL A 105 6.48 -5.18 15.30
C VAL A 105 6.89 -3.73 15.52
N ASN A 106 8.16 -3.42 15.25
CA ASN A 106 8.66 -2.06 15.37
C ASN A 106 8.08 -1.17 14.27
N LEU A 107 7.64 0.03 14.62
CA LEU A 107 7.34 1.07 13.67
C LEU A 107 8.52 2.03 13.56
N ILE A 108 8.95 2.30 12.33
CA ILE A 108 10.00 3.28 12.05
C ILE A 108 9.42 4.38 11.16
N GLU A 109 9.42 5.60 11.67
CA GLU A 109 9.02 6.77 10.91
C GLU A 109 10.26 7.48 10.34
N VAL A 110 10.20 7.78 9.06
CA VAL A 110 11.26 8.50 8.34
C VAL A 110 10.73 9.78 7.71
N LEU A 111 11.60 10.65 7.26
CA LEU A 111 11.22 11.84 6.49
C LEU A 111 10.59 11.44 5.15
N THR A 112 9.80 12.35 4.57
CA THR A 112 9.16 12.15 3.27
C THR A 112 10.19 11.91 2.18
N GLY A 113 9.95 10.86 1.41
CA GLY A 113 10.79 10.39 0.31
C GLY A 113 11.33 8.98 0.55
N PHE A 114 11.07 8.10 -0.41
CA PHE A 114 11.37 6.67 -0.29
C PHE A 114 12.85 6.36 -0.06
N LYS A 115 13.75 7.28 -0.45
CA LYS A 115 15.19 7.18 -0.16
C LYS A 115 15.48 6.96 1.34
N TYR A 116 14.64 7.51 2.22
CA TYR A 116 14.82 7.33 3.66
C TYR A 116 14.37 5.94 4.13
N ILE A 117 13.36 5.36 3.48
CA ILE A 117 13.00 3.94 3.67
C ILE A 117 14.13 3.06 3.16
N GLY A 118 14.68 3.35 1.97
CA GLY A 118 15.85 2.65 1.43
C GLY A 118 17.09 2.74 2.35
N GLN A 119 17.29 3.86 3.04
CA GLN A 119 18.37 4.03 4.03
C GLN A 119 18.15 3.13 5.26
N GLN A 120 16.91 2.91 5.71
CA GLN A 120 16.63 1.97 6.80
C GLN A 120 16.98 0.54 6.41
N ILE A 121 16.61 0.12 5.19
CA ILE A 121 16.98 -1.20 4.67
C ILE A 121 18.50 -1.38 4.68
N LEU A 122 19.23 -0.40 4.14
CA LEU A 122 20.70 -0.42 4.15
C LEU A 122 21.29 -0.43 5.57
N GLY A 123 20.65 0.30 6.49
CA GLY A 123 21.04 0.33 7.91
C GLY A 123 20.90 -1.05 8.57
N PHE A 124 19.83 -1.77 8.30
CA PHE A 124 19.62 -3.13 8.78
C PHE A 124 20.67 -4.10 8.22
N GLU A 125 20.94 -4.03 6.92
CA GLU A 125 21.96 -4.87 6.27
C GLU A 125 23.35 -4.62 6.84
N ASN A 126 23.75 -3.35 7.00
CA ASN A 126 25.08 -2.99 7.49
C ASN A 126 25.29 -3.33 8.97
N SER A 127 24.24 -3.20 9.79
CA SER A 127 24.34 -3.46 11.23
C SER A 127 24.09 -4.92 11.60
N GLY A 128 23.42 -5.68 10.72
CA GLY A 128 22.91 -7.01 11.03
C GLY A 128 21.82 -7.01 12.11
N LYS A 129 21.18 -5.84 12.36
CA LYS A 129 20.11 -5.65 13.35
C LYS A 129 18.91 -5.01 12.68
N GLY A 130 17.71 -5.53 12.99
CA GLY A 130 16.45 -5.14 12.37
C GLY A 130 16.13 -5.98 11.14
N THR A 131 14.88 -6.38 11.03
CA THR A 131 14.35 -7.13 9.88
C THR A 131 13.28 -6.29 9.18
N TYR A 132 13.54 -5.89 7.95
CA TYR A 132 12.57 -5.16 7.14
C TYR A 132 11.41 -6.07 6.77
N LEU A 133 10.18 -5.69 7.13
CA LEU A 133 8.97 -6.43 6.79
C LEU A 133 8.26 -5.80 5.60
N PHE A 134 8.04 -4.48 5.66
CA PHE A 134 7.34 -3.71 4.64
C PHE A 134 7.62 -2.22 4.82
N GLY A 135 7.57 -1.45 3.73
CA GLY A 135 7.65 0.01 3.81
C GLY A 135 6.84 0.67 2.72
N PHE A 136 6.21 1.82 3.04
CA PHE A 136 5.34 2.52 2.11
C PHE A 136 5.23 4.02 2.39
N GLU A 137 4.73 4.73 1.38
CA GLU A 137 4.39 6.15 1.40
C GLU A 137 2.92 6.35 1.08
N GLU A 138 2.32 7.44 1.56
CA GLU A 138 0.96 7.87 1.22
C GLU A 138 0.76 8.11 -0.28
N SER A 139 1.84 8.41 -1.00
CA SER A 139 1.87 8.71 -2.44
C SER A 139 1.90 7.45 -3.32
N TYR A 140 1.17 6.40 -2.93
CA TYR A 140 0.91 5.19 -3.72
C TYR A 140 2.12 4.29 -3.97
N GLY A 141 3.23 4.49 -3.25
CA GLY A 141 4.45 3.71 -3.40
C GLY A 141 4.76 2.82 -2.22
N CYS A 142 5.19 1.59 -2.47
CA CYS A 142 5.64 0.65 -1.45
C CYS A 142 6.76 -0.25 -1.98
N LEU A 143 7.42 -0.93 -1.04
CA LEU A 143 8.41 -1.96 -1.35
C LEU A 143 8.21 -3.17 -0.43
N ILE A 144 8.15 -4.35 -1.04
CA ILE A 144 8.13 -5.65 -0.38
C ILE A 144 9.50 -6.30 -0.56
N GLY A 145 10.17 -6.65 0.54
CA GLY A 145 11.52 -7.22 0.49
C GLY A 145 12.63 -6.16 0.37
N THR A 146 13.87 -6.62 0.18
CA THR A 146 15.08 -5.78 0.28
C THR A 146 15.94 -5.78 -0.98
N TYR A 147 15.41 -6.31 -2.10
CA TYR A 147 16.13 -6.41 -3.38
C TYR A 147 16.33 -5.07 -4.09
N ALA A 148 15.53 -4.06 -3.74
CA ALA A 148 15.62 -2.70 -4.24
C ALA A 148 15.72 -1.67 -3.09
N ARG A 149 15.88 -0.39 -3.44
CA ARG A 149 15.93 0.72 -2.47
C ARG A 149 14.92 1.81 -2.81
N ASP A 150 14.03 1.50 -3.73
CA ASP A 150 12.92 2.37 -4.14
C ASP A 150 11.64 1.54 -4.28
N LYS A 151 10.54 2.22 -4.46
CA LYS A 151 9.20 1.67 -4.64
C LYS A 151 9.14 0.74 -5.85
N ASP A 152 8.30 -0.29 -5.78
CA ASP A 152 8.10 -1.22 -6.89
C ASP A 152 6.62 -1.56 -7.05
N ALA A 153 5.98 -0.94 -8.05
CA ALA A 153 4.58 -1.15 -8.35
C ALA A 153 4.29 -2.53 -8.95
N ILE A 154 5.28 -3.18 -9.57
CA ILE A 154 5.09 -4.51 -10.16
C ILE A 154 4.94 -5.56 -9.05
N VAL A 155 5.82 -5.51 -8.05
CA VAL A 155 5.72 -6.41 -6.88
C VAL A 155 4.48 -6.08 -6.05
N ALA A 156 4.13 -4.80 -5.89
CA ALA A 156 2.88 -4.39 -5.24
C ALA A 156 1.65 -4.94 -5.96
N THR A 157 1.63 -4.92 -7.31
CA THR A 157 0.58 -5.52 -8.14
C THR A 157 0.46 -7.02 -7.86
N MET A 158 1.57 -7.74 -7.86
CA MET A 158 1.60 -9.18 -7.57
C MET A 158 1.03 -9.47 -6.18
N ALA A 159 1.47 -8.74 -5.15
CA ALA A 159 1.01 -8.92 -3.77
C ALA A 159 -0.47 -8.58 -3.59
N LEU A 160 -0.99 -7.54 -4.25
CA LEU A 160 -2.42 -7.22 -4.22
C LEU A 160 -3.27 -8.30 -4.91
N CYS A 161 -2.80 -8.85 -6.03
CA CYS A 161 -3.49 -9.97 -6.68
C CYS A 161 -3.48 -11.23 -5.80
N GLU A 162 -2.37 -11.51 -5.12
CA GLU A 162 -2.26 -12.61 -4.16
C GLU A 162 -3.20 -12.40 -2.96
N ALA A 163 -3.21 -11.20 -2.38
CA ALA A 163 -4.12 -10.85 -1.29
C ALA A 163 -5.60 -10.99 -1.72
N ALA A 164 -5.94 -10.52 -2.93
CA ALA A 164 -7.30 -10.66 -3.45
C ALA A 164 -7.69 -12.14 -3.60
N ALA A 165 -6.82 -12.97 -4.15
CA ALA A 165 -7.04 -14.40 -4.27
C ALA A 165 -7.19 -15.07 -2.89
N TYR A 166 -6.35 -14.72 -1.94
CA TYR A 166 -6.41 -15.21 -0.56
C TYR A 166 -7.76 -14.88 0.11
N TYR A 167 -8.17 -13.60 0.09
CA TYR A 167 -9.45 -13.20 0.68
C TYR A 167 -10.65 -13.81 -0.06
N LYS A 168 -10.55 -13.98 -1.38
CA LYS A 168 -11.59 -14.64 -2.18
C LYS A 168 -11.82 -16.10 -1.74
N THR A 169 -10.78 -16.83 -1.31
CA THR A 169 -10.94 -18.17 -0.74
C THR A 169 -11.75 -18.18 0.56
N GLN A 170 -11.85 -17.02 1.23
CA GLN A 170 -12.62 -16.82 2.45
C GLN A 170 -14.02 -16.19 2.19
N GLY A 171 -14.41 -16.04 0.91
CA GLY A 171 -15.66 -15.40 0.52
C GLY A 171 -15.67 -13.87 0.72
N LYS A 172 -14.48 -13.24 0.75
CA LYS A 172 -14.28 -11.80 0.95
C LYS A 172 -13.69 -11.15 -0.30
N THR A 173 -14.03 -9.90 -0.54
CA THR A 173 -13.35 -9.01 -1.47
C THR A 173 -12.19 -8.28 -0.77
N LEU A 174 -11.32 -7.60 -1.52
CA LEU A 174 -10.33 -6.69 -0.88
C LEU A 174 -10.99 -5.50 -0.20
N TRP A 175 -12.20 -5.09 -0.64
CA TRP A 175 -12.97 -4.06 0.07
C TRP A 175 -13.43 -4.56 1.44
N ASP A 176 -13.92 -5.80 1.52
CA ASP A 176 -14.25 -6.41 2.82
C ASP A 176 -13.02 -6.49 3.73
N ALA A 177 -11.86 -6.87 3.18
CA ALA A 177 -10.62 -6.92 3.96
C ALA A 177 -10.18 -5.54 4.47
N MET A 178 -10.43 -4.47 3.68
CA MET A 178 -10.20 -3.10 4.12
C MET A 178 -11.12 -2.70 5.28
N ILE A 179 -12.39 -3.09 5.23
CA ILE A 179 -13.35 -2.84 6.29
C ILE A 179 -12.98 -3.62 7.55
N ASP A 180 -12.66 -4.92 7.43
CA ASP A 180 -12.19 -5.74 8.56
C ASP A 180 -10.97 -5.10 9.25
N MET A 181 -10.03 -4.58 8.48
CA MET A 181 -8.86 -3.90 9.01
C MET A 181 -9.22 -2.63 9.81
N TYR A 182 -10.21 -1.86 9.34
CA TYR A 182 -10.74 -0.73 10.10
C TYR A 182 -11.47 -1.16 11.37
N GLU A 183 -12.19 -2.27 11.34
CA GLU A 183 -12.85 -2.83 12.53
C GLU A 183 -11.82 -3.30 13.57
N GLU A 184 -10.71 -3.88 13.13
CA GLU A 184 -9.66 -4.39 14.00
C GLU A 184 -8.78 -3.28 14.60
N PHE A 185 -8.31 -2.33 13.77
CA PHE A 185 -7.29 -1.35 14.16
C PHE A 185 -7.86 0.06 14.37
N GLY A 186 -9.11 0.32 14.01
CA GLY A 186 -9.75 1.63 14.06
C GLY A 186 -9.85 2.28 12.67
N TYR A 187 -10.83 3.18 12.54
CA TYR A 187 -11.05 3.94 11.32
C TYR A 187 -10.17 5.20 11.30
N TYR A 188 -9.33 5.29 10.28
CA TYR A 188 -8.45 6.44 10.04
C TYR A 188 -8.84 7.11 8.72
N LYS A 189 -9.05 8.44 8.79
CA LYS A 189 -9.29 9.27 7.62
C LYS A 189 -8.21 10.33 7.56
N ASP A 190 -7.30 10.16 6.63
CA ASP A 190 -6.19 11.07 6.45
C ASP A 190 -6.60 12.24 5.54
N CYS A 191 -6.17 13.45 5.89
CA CYS A 191 -6.36 14.65 5.11
C CYS A 191 -5.06 15.46 5.11
N LEU A 192 -4.52 15.73 3.94
CA LEU A 192 -3.40 16.66 3.78
C LEU A 192 -3.93 18.09 3.80
N LEU A 193 -3.62 18.83 4.85
CA LEU A 193 -3.89 20.27 4.92
C LEU A 193 -2.69 21.02 4.34
N TYR A 194 -2.89 21.59 3.16
CA TYR A 194 -1.93 22.55 2.61
C TYR A 194 -2.16 23.92 3.28
N THR A 195 -1.25 24.32 4.16
CA THR A 195 -1.25 25.68 4.68
C THR A 195 -0.57 26.60 3.68
N SER A 196 -1.25 27.68 3.26
CA SER A 196 -0.58 28.75 2.54
C SER A 196 0.56 29.29 3.40
N PRO A 197 1.74 29.66 2.82
CA PRO A 197 2.74 30.35 3.59
C PRO A 197 2.12 31.61 4.17
N SER A 198 2.30 31.81 5.48
CA SER A 198 1.84 33.03 6.16
C SER A 198 2.38 34.24 5.40
N PRO A 199 1.54 35.22 5.04
CA PRO A 199 2.05 36.45 4.47
C PRO A 199 3.03 37.08 5.46
N ARG A 200 4.26 37.33 4.99
CA ARG A 200 5.26 38.09 5.75
C ARG A 200 4.88 39.54 5.88
#